data_f16241e6bc89eda53b9031abee1e637f
#
_entry.id   f16241e6bc89eda53b9031abee1e637f
#
_cell.length_a   1.000
_cell.length_b   1.000
_cell.length_c   1.000
_cell.angle_alpha   90.00
_cell.angle_beta   90.00
_cell.angle_gamma   90.00
#
_symmetry.space_group_name_H-M   'P 1'
#
loop_
_entity.id
_entity.type
_entity.pdbx_description
1 polymer ?
#
loop_
_entity_poly.entity_id
_entity_poly.type
_entity_poly.pdbx_seq_one_letter_code
_entity_poly.pdbx_strand_id
1 'polypeptide(L)' 'KKSLAMECSELTERLADIRANFDNVTDAASIEALIYEENAVLCRLEQLYRAARSEGITVELYERTKK' A
#
# COMPACT_ATOMS: atom_id res chain seq x y z
N LYS A 1 -14.26 -11.28 -9.01
CA LYS A 1 -13.94 -9.88 -8.85
C LYS A 1 -13.66 -9.55 -7.40
N LYS A 2 -12.54 -8.91 -7.13
CA LYS A 2 -12.15 -8.62 -5.77
C LYS A 2 -12.92 -7.43 -5.21
N SER A 3 -13.25 -7.51 -3.93
CA SER A 3 -13.85 -6.38 -3.25
C SER A 3 -12.78 -5.33 -2.93
N LEU A 4 -13.21 -4.11 -2.63
CA LEU A 4 -12.28 -3.06 -2.21
C LEU A 4 -11.51 -3.48 -0.97
N ALA A 5 -12.20 -4.11 -0.02
CA ALA A 5 -11.55 -4.52 1.22
C ALA A 5 -10.45 -5.56 0.95
N MET A 6 -10.72 -6.51 0.06
CA MET A 6 -9.73 -7.52 -0.27
C MET A 6 -8.52 -6.91 -0.96
N GLU A 7 -8.77 -6.00 -1.89
CA GLU A 7 -7.68 -5.36 -2.60
C GLU A 7 -6.82 -4.54 -1.65
N CYS A 8 -7.43 -3.81 -0.75
CA CYS A 8 -6.70 -3.03 0.25
C CYS A 8 -5.85 -3.92 1.14
N SER A 9 -6.42 -5.05 1.55
CA SER A 9 -5.70 -5.99 2.42
C SER A 9 -4.47 -6.54 1.71
N GLU A 10 -4.62 -6.94 0.45
CA GLU A 10 -3.51 -7.49 -0.31
C GLU A 10 -2.40 -6.45 -0.50
N LEU A 11 -2.79 -5.22 -0.80
CA LEU A 11 -1.81 -4.17 -1.00
C LEU A 11 -1.10 -3.80 0.30
N THR A 12 -1.81 -3.84 1.42
CA THR A 12 -1.21 -3.56 2.71
C THR A 12 -0.17 -4.64 3.05
N GLU A 13 -0.47 -5.89 2.75
CA GLU A 13 0.50 -6.96 2.96
C GLU A 13 1.71 -6.78 2.07
N ARG A 14 1.48 -6.41 0.81
CA ARG A 14 2.60 -6.17 -0.10
C ARG A 14 3.46 -5.03 0.39
N LEU A 15 2.84 -3.98 0.91
CA LEU A 15 3.59 -2.85 1.44
C LEU A 15 4.48 -3.28 2.59
N ALA A 16 3.96 -4.13 3.48
CA ALA A 16 4.76 -4.65 4.59
C ALA A 16 5.95 -5.45 4.07
N ASP A 17 5.73 -6.28 3.03
CA ASP A 17 6.82 -7.05 2.43
C ASP A 17 7.88 -6.14 1.83
N ILE A 18 7.45 -5.11 1.13
CA ILE A 18 8.39 -4.17 0.52
C ILE A 18 9.22 -3.50 1.60
N ARG A 19 8.58 -3.06 2.68
CA ARG A 19 9.29 -2.38 3.76
C ARG A 19 10.27 -3.32 4.48
N ALA A 20 9.88 -4.58 4.62
CA ALA A 20 10.80 -5.56 5.20
C ALA A 20 12.04 -5.76 4.33
N ASN A 21 11.87 -5.68 3.02
CA ASN A 21 12.99 -5.86 2.10
C ASN A 21 14.00 -4.73 2.18
N PHE A 22 13.59 -3.53 2.60
CA PHE A 22 14.55 -2.43 2.77
C PHE A 22 15.65 -2.79 3.75
N ASP A 23 15.34 -3.62 4.73
CA ASP A 23 16.33 -4.02 5.74
C ASP A 23 17.36 -4.99 5.17
N ASN A 24 17.08 -5.59 4.02
CA ASN A 24 17.93 -6.65 3.47
C ASN A 24 18.73 -6.23 2.26
N VAL A 25 18.54 -5.01 1.77
CA VAL A 25 19.28 -4.55 0.58
C VAL A 25 20.19 -3.41 0.95
N THR A 26 21.34 -3.35 0.26
CA THR A 26 22.33 -2.31 0.51
C THR A 26 22.73 -1.55 -0.74
N ASP A 27 22.46 -2.10 -1.92
CA ASP A 27 22.88 -1.45 -3.16
C ASP A 27 21.83 -0.44 -3.61
N ALA A 28 22.32 0.63 -4.25
CA ALA A 28 21.47 1.75 -4.62
C ALA A 28 20.36 1.35 -5.59
N ALA A 29 20.66 0.46 -6.54
CA ALA A 29 19.66 0.09 -7.54
C ALA A 29 18.49 -0.65 -6.90
N SER A 30 18.79 -1.56 -5.97
CA SER A 30 17.74 -2.30 -5.29
C SER A 30 16.91 -1.39 -4.40
N ILE A 31 17.55 -0.44 -3.74
CA ILE A 31 16.83 0.53 -2.90
C ILE A 31 15.89 1.37 -3.75
N GLU A 32 16.36 1.84 -4.92
CA GLU A 32 15.52 2.61 -5.82
C GLU A 32 14.32 1.81 -6.30
N ALA A 33 14.54 0.54 -6.64
CA ALA A 33 13.45 -0.31 -7.10
C ALA A 33 12.38 -0.46 -6.02
N LEU A 34 12.81 -0.63 -4.77
CA LEU A 34 11.86 -0.74 -3.67
C LEU A 34 11.08 0.56 -3.44
N ILE A 35 11.74 1.69 -3.61
CA ILE A 35 11.08 2.98 -3.48
C ILE A 35 9.97 3.12 -4.53
N TYR A 36 10.26 2.74 -5.78
CA TYR A 36 9.25 2.79 -6.83
C TYR A 36 8.10 1.84 -6.53
N GLU A 37 8.41 0.63 -6.05
CA GLU A 37 7.35 -0.31 -5.70
C GLU A 37 6.49 0.21 -4.56
N GLU A 38 7.13 0.79 -3.55
CA GLU A 38 6.39 1.35 -2.43
C GLU A 38 5.45 2.46 -2.90
N ASN A 39 5.97 3.36 -3.73
CA ASN A 39 5.16 4.47 -4.23
C ASN A 39 3.99 3.96 -5.06
N ALA A 40 4.20 2.93 -5.87
CA ALA A 40 3.12 2.38 -6.68
C ALA A 40 2.01 1.81 -5.80
N VAL A 41 2.39 1.08 -4.75
CA VAL A 41 1.41 0.50 -3.84
C VAL A 41 0.66 1.59 -3.10
N LEU A 42 1.37 2.61 -2.62
CA LEU A 42 0.74 3.70 -1.89
C LEU A 42 -0.24 4.47 -2.78
N CYS A 43 0.12 4.71 -4.03
CA CYS A 43 -0.77 5.39 -4.96
C CYS A 43 -2.04 4.58 -5.20
N ARG A 44 -1.89 3.27 -5.36
CA ARG A 44 -3.06 2.40 -5.58
C ARG A 44 -3.95 2.37 -4.34
N LEU A 45 -3.34 2.29 -3.16
CA LEU A 45 -4.12 2.32 -1.92
C LEU A 45 -4.90 3.61 -1.80
N GLU A 46 -4.28 4.73 -2.14
CA GLU A 46 -4.99 6.00 -2.07
C GLU A 46 -6.20 6.03 -3.00
N GLN A 47 -6.05 5.48 -4.21
CA GLN A 47 -7.17 5.40 -5.13
C GLN A 47 -8.32 4.58 -4.54
N LEU A 48 -7.97 3.46 -3.92
CA LEU A 48 -8.98 2.59 -3.34
C LEU A 48 -9.68 3.25 -2.16
N TYR A 49 -8.93 3.97 -1.33
CA TYR A 49 -9.51 4.68 -0.20
C TYR A 49 -10.46 5.77 -0.68
N ARG A 50 -10.10 6.47 -1.74
CA ARG A 50 -11.00 7.48 -2.29
C ARG A 50 -12.28 6.86 -2.84
N ALA A 51 -12.15 5.74 -3.52
CA ALA A 51 -13.33 5.04 -4.04
C ALA A 51 -14.22 4.57 -2.90
N ALA A 52 -13.62 4.03 -1.85
CA ALA A 52 -14.39 3.57 -0.70
C ALA A 52 -15.14 4.72 -0.03
N ARG A 53 -14.47 5.86 0.12
CA ARG A 53 -15.11 7.02 0.75
C ARG A 53 -16.28 7.52 -0.08
N SER A 54 -16.14 7.54 -1.39
CA SER A 54 -17.23 8.03 -2.23
C SER A 54 -18.42 7.08 -2.20
N GLU A 55 -18.20 5.81 -1.81
CA GLU A 55 -19.28 4.85 -1.64
C GLU A 55 -19.80 4.79 -0.21
N GLY A 56 -19.26 5.63 0.67
CA GLY A 56 -19.70 5.66 2.05
C GLY A 56 -19.14 4.56 2.93
N ILE A 57 -18.08 3.89 2.48
CA ILE A 57 -17.49 2.79 3.22
C ILE A 57 -16.49 3.34 4.24
N THR A 58 -16.53 2.79 5.46
CA THR A 58 -15.56 3.16 6.49
C THR A 58 -14.19 2.59 6.15
N VAL A 59 -13.16 3.41 6.25
CA VAL A 59 -11.81 2.98 5.88
C VAL A 59 -10.91 3.05 7.11
N GLU A 60 -11.14 2.13 8.04
CA GLU A 60 -10.37 2.09 9.27
C GLU A 60 -8.89 1.89 9.05
N LEU A 61 -8.56 1.06 8.07
CA LEU A 61 -7.17 0.74 7.80
C LEU A 61 -6.40 1.99 7.39
N TYR A 62 -7.03 2.81 6.55
CA TYR A 62 -6.42 4.05 6.11
C TYR A 62 -6.17 4.98 7.31
N GLU A 63 -7.14 5.08 8.20
CA GLU A 63 -7.01 5.97 9.35
C GLU A 63 -5.93 5.51 10.30
N ARG A 64 -5.73 4.20 10.42
CA ARG A 64 -4.67 3.67 11.27
C ARG A 64 -3.28 4.01 10.74
N THR A 65 -3.13 4.02 9.42
CA THR A 65 -1.82 4.25 8.81
C THR A 65 -1.53 5.72 8.57
N LYS A 66 -2.50 6.56 8.75
CA LYS A 66 -2.39 7.97 8.40
C LYS A 66 -1.58 8.80 9.39
N LYS A 67 -1.25 8.30 10.49
CA LYS A 67 -0.58 9.07 11.54
C LYS A 67 0.71 9.71 11.16
#